data_a3646e9e695639ff9e9af0342623225d
#
_entry.id   a3646e9e695639ff9e9af0342623225d
#
_cell.length_a   1.000
_cell.length_b   1.000
_cell.length_c   1.000
_cell.angle_alpha   90.00
_cell.angle_beta   90.00
_cell.angle_gamma   90.00
#
_symmetry.space_group_name_H-M   'P 1'
#
loop_
_entity.id
_entity.type
_entity.pdbx_description
1 polymer ?
#
loop_
_entity_poly.entity_id
_entity_poly.type
_entity_poly.pdbx_seq_one_letter_code
_entity_poly.pdbx_strand_id
1 'polypeptide(L)'
;MSRSNLISRALKMTKKYSLPKIIFGTSSLGNLFVELEPETKNQLVQAAIESSREIPVFDSAGKYGAGLALESLATGLKALNVAPDAVKISNKLGWKRVPLKGAEPTFEPGAWVNLQHDAQQDISYEGILHCYQQGNELLGDYEAKIVSIHDPDEYLAGAQNDAELAKRKQDILDAYKALMELRNAGKVESVGVGAKDVSVIDFISDHVTLDWAMFACSVTPLIHEDSTLTLLKKLAKQGVEVINSAVFNAGFLIGSNNFDYKEISRDTHPKEFAWRDKFNALCDEFSVKPAEVCVQFSFLFDEIVSVALNSSSPKRVKSNVNLVNTEIPDAFWQAMREQGLLSIAP
;
A
#
# COMPACT_ATOMS: atom_id res chain seq x y z
N MET A 1 -29.49 -32.60 6.74
CA MET A 1 -28.59 -31.42 6.68
C MET A 1 -27.16 -31.93 6.51
N SER A 2 -26.52 -31.70 5.35
CA SER A 2 -25.26 -32.33 5.00
C SER A 2 -24.07 -31.66 5.73
N ARG A 3 -23.02 -32.44 6.04
CA ARG A 3 -21.76 -31.97 6.68
C ARG A 3 -21.09 -30.83 5.92
N SER A 4 -21.35 -30.66 4.63
CA SER A 4 -20.85 -29.54 3.80
C SER A 4 -21.41 -28.18 4.20
N ASN A 5 -22.66 -28.11 4.70
CA ASN A 5 -23.26 -26.86 5.20
C ASN A 5 -22.77 -26.41 6.58
N LEU A 6 -22.23 -27.33 7.39
CA LEU A 6 -21.62 -27.01 8.68
C LEU A 6 -20.17 -26.47 8.50
N ILE A 7 -19.43 -26.98 7.54
CA ILE A 7 -18.07 -26.50 7.21
C ILE A 7 -18.14 -25.11 6.54
N SER A 8 -19.11 -24.87 5.66
CA SER A 8 -19.35 -23.53 5.08
C SER A 8 -19.82 -22.49 6.10
N ARG A 9 -20.48 -22.94 7.19
CA ARG A 9 -20.92 -22.05 8.30
C ARG A 9 -19.81 -21.78 9.31
N ALA A 10 -18.85 -22.69 9.47
CA ALA A 10 -17.69 -22.54 10.38
C ALA A 10 -16.60 -21.63 9.78
N LEU A 11 -16.53 -21.51 8.45
CA LEU A 11 -15.62 -20.60 7.74
C LEU A 11 -16.11 -19.13 7.66
N LYS A 12 -17.33 -18.83 8.10
CA LYS A 12 -17.72 -17.48 8.52
C LYS A 12 -17.26 -17.25 9.96
N MET A 13 -15.96 -17.38 10.23
CA MET A 13 -15.35 -16.60 11.30
C MET A 13 -15.68 -15.14 10.96
N THR A 14 -16.48 -14.51 11.79
CA THR A 14 -16.79 -13.09 11.69
C THR A 14 -15.46 -12.37 11.50
N LYS A 15 -15.19 -11.84 10.30
CA LYS A 15 -14.04 -10.96 10.07
C LYS A 15 -14.13 -9.89 11.15
N LYS A 16 -13.19 -9.89 12.05
CA LYS A 16 -13.18 -9.00 13.23
C LYS A 16 -13.02 -7.54 12.81
N TYR A 17 -12.58 -7.32 11.54
CA TYR A 17 -12.37 -6.02 10.93
C TYR A 17 -12.45 -6.13 9.41
N SER A 18 -13.13 -5.17 8.76
CA SER A 18 -13.17 -4.98 7.31
C SER A 18 -12.42 -3.69 6.98
N LEU A 19 -11.60 -3.72 5.93
CA LEU A 19 -10.87 -2.54 5.48
C LEU A 19 -11.84 -1.48 4.91
N PRO A 20 -11.64 -0.19 5.21
CA PRO A 20 -12.42 0.88 4.61
C PRO A 20 -12.08 1.03 3.12
N LYS A 21 -12.95 1.65 2.32
CA LYS A 21 -12.68 1.89 0.89
C LYS A 21 -11.40 2.69 0.63
N ILE A 22 -10.97 3.56 1.58
CA ILE A 22 -9.75 4.35 1.48
C ILE A 22 -8.86 4.13 2.68
N ILE A 23 -7.56 3.97 2.42
CA ILE A 23 -6.48 3.90 3.40
C ILE A 23 -5.55 5.08 3.17
N PHE A 24 -5.11 5.74 4.23
CA PHE A 24 -4.24 6.91 4.16
C PHE A 24 -2.78 6.49 4.25
N GLY A 25 -2.05 6.57 3.12
CA GLY A 25 -0.61 6.37 3.10
C GLY A 25 0.13 7.48 3.84
N THR A 26 1.22 7.15 4.50
CA THR A 26 1.98 8.07 5.35
C THR A 26 3.41 8.31 4.88
N SER A 27 3.81 7.88 3.69
CA SER A 27 5.19 8.06 3.22
C SER A 27 5.61 9.54 3.16
N SER A 28 4.68 10.46 2.88
CA SER A 28 4.94 11.91 2.94
C SER A 28 5.27 12.41 4.36
N LEU A 29 4.75 11.78 5.41
CA LEU A 29 5.12 12.10 6.80
C LEU A 29 6.58 11.73 7.12
N GLY A 30 7.16 10.80 6.34
CA GLY A 30 8.57 10.39 6.39
C GLY A 30 9.49 11.21 5.49
N ASN A 31 9.03 12.34 4.94
CA ASN A 31 9.80 13.20 4.04
C ASN A 31 10.15 12.54 2.69
N LEU A 32 9.23 11.76 2.10
CA LEU A 32 9.42 11.19 0.77
C LEU A 32 9.47 12.31 -0.27
N PHE A 33 10.60 12.44 -0.99
CA PHE A 33 10.95 13.41 -2.03
C PHE A 33 10.98 14.88 -1.59
N VAL A 34 10.35 15.23 -0.49
CA VAL A 34 10.30 16.60 0.03
C VAL A 34 10.18 16.58 1.55
N GLU A 35 10.94 17.44 2.20
CA GLU A 35 10.76 17.70 3.62
C GLU A 35 9.45 18.48 3.84
N LEU A 36 8.63 18.00 4.75
CA LEU A 36 7.42 18.69 5.16
C LEU A 36 7.60 19.28 6.56
N GLU A 37 7.19 20.53 6.71
CA GLU A 37 7.11 21.19 8.02
C GLU A 37 6.20 20.41 8.98
N PRO A 38 6.53 20.39 10.28
CA PRO A 38 5.75 19.66 11.29
C PRO A 38 4.25 20.04 11.28
N GLU A 39 3.95 21.31 11.08
CA GLU A 39 2.56 21.78 10.97
C GLU A 39 1.83 21.19 9.78
N THR A 40 2.48 21.10 8.62
CA THR A 40 1.91 20.45 7.43
C THR A 40 1.65 18.97 7.68
N LYS A 41 2.55 18.28 8.36
CA LYS A 41 2.36 16.86 8.76
C LYS A 41 1.14 16.69 9.67
N ASN A 42 0.99 17.56 10.67
CA ASN A 42 -0.19 17.57 11.54
C ASN A 42 -1.48 17.83 10.76
N GLN A 43 -1.47 18.79 9.83
CA GLN A 43 -2.61 19.07 8.96
C GLN A 43 -2.98 17.91 8.02
N LEU A 44 -1.99 17.10 7.57
CA LEU A 44 -2.25 15.89 6.81
C LEU A 44 -3.01 14.85 7.64
N VAL A 45 -2.56 14.61 8.88
CA VAL A 45 -3.23 13.69 9.81
C VAL A 45 -4.62 14.21 10.13
N GLN A 46 -4.77 15.51 10.45
CA GLN A 46 -6.07 16.15 10.69
C GLN A 46 -7.02 15.99 9.50
N ALA A 47 -6.55 16.25 8.29
CA ALA A 47 -7.35 16.12 7.08
C ALA A 47 -7.85 14.69 6.87
N ALA A 48 -7.03 13.67 7.19
CA ALA A 48 -7.43 12.26 7.11
C ALA A 48 -8.52 11.94 8.14
N ILE A 49 -8.34 12.34 9.42
CA ILE A 49 -9.32 12.14 10.49
C ILE A 49 -10.66 12.83 10.16
N GLU A 50 -10.63 14.12 9.81
CA GLU A 50 -11.84 14.90 9.54
C GLU A 50 -12.62 14.43 8.30
N SER A 51 -11.92 13.82 7.33
CA SER A 51 -12.53 13.35 6.08
C SER A 51 -13.06 11.92 6.16
N SER A 52 -12.67 11.17 7.19
CA SER A 52 -13.07 9.78 7.35
C SER A 52 -14.52 9.68 7.84
N ARG A 53 -15.29 8.77 7.23
CA ARG A 53 -16.65 8.41 7.66
C ARG A 53 -16.68 7.16 8.54
N GLU A 54 -15.60 6.41 8.53
CA GLU A 54 -15.37 5.18 9.28
C GLU A 54 -14.09 5.35 10.11
N ILE A 55 -13.70 4.35 10.89
CA ILE A 55 -12.41 4.36 11.59
C ILE A 55 -11.30 4.49 10.54
N PRO A 56 -10.52 5.58 10.54
CA PRO A 56 -9.47 5.79 9.57
C PRO A 56 -8.35 4.77 9.74
N VAL A 57 -7.84 4.27 8.62
CA VAL A 57 -6.68 3.39 8.55
C VAL A 57 -5.51 4.17 7.98
N PHE A 58 -4.41 4.23 8.74
CA PHE A 58 -3.15 4.80 8.29
C PHE A 58 -2.19 3.67 7.92
N ASP A 59 -1.69 3.70 6.68
CA ASP A 59 -0.70 2.74 6.19
C ASP A 59 0.70 3.35 6.28
N SER A 60 1.53 2.80 7.16
CA SER A 60 2.87 3.25 7.47
C SER A 60 3.91 2.13 7.33
N ALA A 61 5.16 2.45 7.58
CA ALA A 61 6.27 1.50 7.56
C ALA A 61 7.47 2.02 8.35
N GLY A 62 8.23 1.11 8.94
CA GLY A 62 9.54 1.42 9.52
C GLY A 62 10.54 1.97 8.48
N LYS A 63 10.41 1.57 7.21
CA LYS A 63 11.17 2.10 6.08
C LYS A 63 10.89 3.59 5.82
N TYR A 64 9.65 4.05 6.02
CA TYR A 64 9.25 5.41 5.66
C TYR A 64 9.96 6.47 6.50
N GLY A 65 11.00 7.07 5.88
CA GLY A 65 11.87 8.03 6.53
C GLY A 65 12.61 7.43 7.74
N ALA A 66 13.00 6.15 7.68
CA ALA A 66 13.60 5.44 8.80
C ALA A 66 12.76 5.55 10.10
N GLY A 67 11.45 5.37 9.99
CA GLY A 67 10.49 5.46 11.08
C GLY A 67 9.97 6.87 11.38
N LEU A 68 10.46 7.92 10.72
CA LEU A 68 9.96 9.30 10.89
C LEU A 68 8.43 9.39 10.61
N ALA A 69 7.91 8.60 9.66
CA ALA A 69 6.48 8.58 9.38
C ALA A 69 5.66 8.09 10.57
N LEU A 70 6.12 7.09 11.31
CA LEU A 70 5.45 6.58 12.52
C LEU A 70 5.46 7.63 13.64
N GLU A 71 6.60 8.28 13.89
CA GLU A 71 6.72 9.36 14.89
C GLU A 71 5.84 10.56 14.54
N SER A 72 5.84 10.97 13.26
CA SER A 72 5.03 12.10 12.79
C SER A 72 3.54 11.80 12.88
N LEU A 73 3.13 10.55 12.56
CA LEU A 73 1.75 10.10 12.70
C LEU A 73 1.32 10.15 14.18
N ALA A 74 2.10 9.57 15.08
CA ALA A 74 1.82 9.58 16.52
C ALA A 74 1.72 11.00 17.07
N THR A 75 2.65 11.88 16.67
CA THR A 75 2.65 13.30 17.07
C THR A 75 1.36 14.00 16.62
N GLY A 76 0.95 13.81 15.36
CA GLY A 76 -0.27 14.40 14.82
C GLY A 76 -1.52 13.88 15.52
N LEU A 77 -1.65 12.57 15.73
CA LEU A 77 -2.78 11.97 16.43
C LEU A 77 -2.89 12.47 17.88
N LYS A 78 -1.75 12.57 18.58
CA LYS A 78 -1.71 13.09 19.95
C LYS A 78 -2.08 14.57 20.03
N ALA A 79 -1.59 15.39 19.11
CA ALA A 79 -1.92 16.81 19.04
C ALA A 79 -3.43 17.05 18.81
N LEU A 80 -4.09 16.12 18.11
CA LEU A 80 -5.53 16.14 17.85
C LEU A 80 -6.36 15.46 18.95
N ASN A 81 -5.72 14.97 20.02
CA ASN A 81 -6.37 14.20 21.09
C ASN A 81 -7.19 13.00 20.57
N VAL A 82 -6.71 12.31 19.54
CA VAL A 82 -7.36 11.13 18.98
C VAL A 82 -7.10 9.94 19.91
N ALA A 83 -8.15 9.25 20.34
CA ALA A 83 -8.01 8.06 21.16
C ALA A 83 -7.40 6.90 20.35
N PRO A 84 -6.56 6.02 20.97
CA PRO A 84 -5.90 4.92 20.26
C PRO A 84 -6.85 3.96 19.54
N ASP A 85 -8.06 3.76 20.06
CA ASP A 85 -9.10 2.91 19.47
C ASP A 85 -9.92 3.60 18.38
N ALA A 86 -9.79 4.92 18.22
CA ALA A 86 -10.45 5.70 17.19
C ALA A 86 -9.73 5.66 15.82
N VAL A 87 -8.56 4.99 15.75
CA VAL A 87 -7.77 4.82 14.52
C VAL A 87 -7.25 3.39 14.39
N LYS A 88 -6.92 2.98 13.18
CA LYS A 88 -6.15 1.76 12.92
C LYS A 88 -4.84 2.13 12.22
N ILE A 89 -3.77 1.50 12.65
CA ILE A 89 -2.43 1.72 12.08
C ILE A 89 -1.94 0.40 11.49
N SER A 90 -1.60 0.46 10.21
CA SER A 90 -0.86 -0.57 9.48
C SER A 90 0.62 -0.21 9.51
N ASN A 91 1.48 -1.16 9.90
CA ASN A 91 2.93 -1.00 9.83
C ASN A 91 3.54 -2.13 9.03
N LYS A 92 4.20 -1.79 7.92
CA LYS A 92 4.98 -2.74 7.13
C LYS A 92 6.34 -2.93 7.78
N LEU A 93 6.66 -4.16 8.19
CA LEU A 93 7.82 -4.57 8.96
C LEU A 93 8.94 -5.13 8.06
N GLY A 94 10.13 -5.29 8.60
CA GLY A 94 11.30 -5.79 7.88
C GLY A 94 12.35 -4.72 7.59
N TRP A 95 12.13 -3.50 8.08
CA TRP A 95 13.10 -2.39 8.07
C TRP A 95 13.20 -1.79 9.46
N LYS A 96 14.37 -1.89 10.07
CA LYS A 96 14.67 -1.32 11.39
C LYS A 96 15.38 0.00 11.26
N ARG A 97 15.03 0.96 12.10
CA ARG A 97 15.76 2.20 12.29
C ARG A 97 17.15 1.91 12.91
N VAL A 98 18.17 2.51 12.35
CA VAL A 98 19.53 2.47 12.85
C VAL A 98 20.14 3.87 12.86
N PRO A 99 21.26 4.12 13.59
CA PRO A 99 21.92 5.43 13.58
C PRO A 99 22.40 5.80 12.16
N LEU A 100 22.15 7.04 11.76
CA LEU A 100 22.73 7.61 10.54
C LEU A 100 24.25 7.78 10.73
N LYS A 101 25.05 7.17 9.86
CA LYS A 101 26.53 7.22 9.94
C LYS A 101 27.15 8.22 8.97
N GLY A 102 26.45 8.57 7.91
CA GLY A 102 26.89 9.51 6.86
C GLY A 102 26.07 10.79 6.87
N ALA A 103 26.23 11.58 5.81
CA ALA A 103 25.40 12.77 5.58
C ALA A 103 23.99 12.41 5.07
N GLU A 104 23.88 11.26 4.39
CA GLU A 104 22.65 10.79 3.75
C GLU A 104 22.38 9.34 4.18
N PRO A 105 21.11 8.91 4.19
CA PRO A 105 20.74 7.53 4.46
C PRO A 105 21.26 6.60 3.35
N THR A 106 21.51 5.33 3.71
CA THR A 106 22.05 4.34 2.79
C THR A 106 20.97 3.59 2.00
N PHE A 107 19.71 3.65 2.43
CA PHE A 107 18.58 3.07 1.75
C PHE A 107 17.89 4.08 0.82
N GLU A 108 17.44 3.64 -0.35
CA GLU A 108 16.73 4.45 -1.35
C GLU A 108 17.36 5.85 -1.56
N PRO A 109 18.61 5.93 -2.07
CA PRO A 109 19.33 7.20 -2.20
C PRO A 109 18.52 8.26 -2.96
N GLY A 110 18.38 9.45 -2.37
CA GLY A 110 17.67 10.58 -2.96
C GLY A 110 16.13 10.55 -2.81
N ALA A 111 15.55 9.48 -2.28
CA ALA A 111 14.10 9.41 -2.07
C ALA A 111 13.68 10.09 -0.75
N TRP A 112 14.47 9.98 0.30
CA TRP A 112 14.12 10.47 1.64
C TRP A 112 14.97 11.68 2.02
N VAL A 113 14.32 12.76 2.43
CA VAL A 113 14.96 14.07 2.61
C VAL A 113 15.11 14.40 4.08
N ASN A 114 16.31 14.92 4.46
CA ASN A 114 16.64 15.41 5.80
C ASN A 114 16.31 14.43 6.93
N LEU A 115 16.82 13.19 6.83
CA LEU A 115 16.64 12.18 7.85
C LEU A 115 17.71 12.28 8.94
N GLN A 116 17.32 11.97 10.18
CA GLN A 116 18.23 11.86 11.32
C GLN A 116 18.67 10.41 11.61
N HIS A 117 18.08 9.46 10.91
CA HIS A 117 18.32 8.03 11.06
C HIS A 117 18.46 7.36 9.70
N ASP A 118 19.06 6.19 9.71
CA ASP A 118 19.12 5.29 8.57
C ASP A 118 18.19 4.10 8.80
N ALA A 119 17.88 3.34 7.75
CA ALA A 119 17.09 2.13 7.84
C ALA A 119 17.88 0.94 7.29
N GLN A 120 17.79 -0.19 7.97
CA GLN A 120 18.41 -1.44 7.56
C GLN A 120 17.34 -2.52 7.39
N GLN A 121 17.37 -3.20 6.23
CA GLN A 121 16.47 -4.31 5.98
C GLN A 121 16.83 -5.52 6.86
N ASP A 122 15.83 -6.12 7.49
CA ASP A 122 15.95 -7.31 8.33
C ASP A 122 14.67 -8.13 8.24
N ILE A 123 14.55 -8.91 7.16
CA ILE A 123 13.44 -9.84 6.93
C ILE A 123 13.89 -11.20 7.47
N SER A 124 13.72 -11.38 8.78
CA SER A 124 13.94 -12.60 9.53
C SER A 124 12.91 -12.71 10.64
N TYR A 125 12.79 -13.87 11.27
CA TYR A 125 11.91 -14.06 12.43
C TYR A 125 12.20 -13.00 13.53
N GLU A 126 13.45 -12.89 13.96
CA GLU A 126 13.87 -11.94 15.00
C GLU A 126 13.76 -10.49 14.52
N GLY A 127 14.11 -10.23 13.24
CA GLY A 127 14.01 -8.91 12.64
C GLY A 127 12.57 -8.39 12.63
N ILE A 128 11.58 -9.22 12.34
CA ILE A 128 10.17 -8.84 12.38
C ILE A 128 9.71 -8.50 13.80
N LEU A 129 10.06 -9.30 14.78
CA LEU A 129 9.74 -9.00 16.19
C LEU A 129 10.37 -7.69 16.65
N HIS A 130 11.64 -7.46 16.29
CA HIS A 130 12.33 -6.21 16.57
C HIS A 130 11.64 -5.00 15.87
N CYS A 131 11.35 -5.12 14.57
CA CYS A 131 10.67 -4.06 13.83
C CYS A 131 9.27 -3.75 14.40
N TYR A 132 8.52 -4.76 14.84
CA TYR A 132 7.23 -4.58 15.49
C TYR A 132 7.37 -3.79 16.81
N GLN A 133 8.32 -4.20 17.67
CA GLN A 133 8.58 -3.50 18.93
C GLN A 133 9.02 -2.05 18.68
N GLN A 134 10.04 -1.84 17.85
CA GLN A 134 10.56 -0.52 17.53
C GLN A 134 9.48 0.38 16.90
N GLY A 135 8.66 -0.16 15.99
CA GLY A 135 7.58 0.58 15.38
C GLY A 135 6.53 1.07 16.39
N ASN A 136 6.19 0.24 17.38
CA ASN A 136 5.27 0.63 18.45
C ASN A 136 5.93 1.61 19.46
N GLU A 137 7.23 1.51 19.70
CA GLU A 137 7.97 2.53 20.47
C GLU A 137 7.91 3.91 19.79
N LEU A 138 8.04 3.96 18.45
CA LEU A 138 7.91 5.19 17.66
C LEU A 138 6.48 5.74 17.63
N LEU A 139 5.48 4.86 17.70
CA LEU A 139 4.07 5.22 17.79
C LEU A 139 3.62 5.68 19.18
N GLY A 140 4.43 5.44 20.22
CA GLY A 140 4.17 5.90 21.59
C GLY A 140 2.90 5.31 22.21
N ASP A 141 1.85 6.12 22.35
CA ASP A 141 0.57 5.70 22.95
C ASP A 141 -0.29 4.85 21.98
N TYR A 142 0.11 4.73 20.71
CA TYR A 142 -0.60 3.98 19.68
C TYR A 142 0.12 2.67 19.35
N GLU A 143 -0.61 1.73 18.75
CA GLU A 143 -0.05 0.44 18.36
C GLU A 143 -0.47 0.07 16.93
N ALA A 144 0.45 -0.53 16.18
CA ALA A 144 0.13 -1.14 14.90
C ALA A 144 -0.67 -2.43 15.12
N LYS A 145 -1.91 -2.46 14.66
CA LYS A 145 -2.79 -3.63 14.72
C LYS A 145 -2.89 -4.39 13.39
N ILE A 146 -2.46 -3.78 12.31
CA ILE A 146 -2.38 -4.34 10.97
C ILE A 146 -0.90 -4.41 10.60
N VAL A 147 -0.40 -5.58 10.21
CA VAL A 147 1.04 -5.75 9.92
C VAL A 147 1.28 -6.55 8.66
N SER A 148 2.42 -6.33 8.03
CA SER A 148 2.90 -7.10 6.88
C SER A 148 4.43 -7.11 6.83
N ILE A 149 5.01 -7.90 5.92
CA ILE A 149 6.38 -7.68 5.46
C ILE A 149 6.37 -6.58 4.39
N HIS A 150 7.38 -5.71 4.41
CA HIS A 150 7.56 -4.61 3.47
C HIS A 150 8.50 -5.01 2.35
N ASP A 151 8.02 -4.90 1.11
CA ASP A 151 8.78 -5.12 -0.13
C ASP A 151 9.58 -6.45 -0.12
N PRO A 152 8.91 -7.60 0.13
CA PRO A 152 9.59 -8.90 0.08
C PRO A 152 10.13 -9.22 -1.33
N ASP A 153 9.58 -8.62 -2.36
CA ASP A 153 10.05 -8.69 -3.74
C ASP A 153 11.42 -8.01 -3.93
N GLU A 154 11.64 -6.82 -3.36
CA GLU A 154 12.95 -6.17 -3.36
C GLU A 154 13.98 -7.03 -2.60
N TYR A 155 13.58 -7.65 -1.49
CA TYR A 155 14.44 -8.57 -0.76
C TYR A 155 14.86 -9.78 -1.61
N LEU A 156 13.92 -10.40 -2.32
CA LEU A 156 14.22 -11.52 -3.21
C LEU A 156 15.07 -11.10 -4.41
N ALA A 157 14.78 -9.94 -5.01
CA ALA A 157 15.53 -9.42 -6.16
C ALA A 157 17.02 -9.16 -5.85
N GLY A 158 17.38 -8.93 -4.59
CA GLY A 158 18.76 -8.78 -4.15
C GLY A 158 19.58 -10.10 -4.12
N ALA A 159 18.98 -11.27 -4.38
CA ALA A 159 19.68 -12.55 -4.37
C ALA A 159 20.67 -12.67 -5.54
N GLN A 160 21.89 -13.14 -5.28
CA GLN A 160 22.96 -13.22 -6.27
C GLN A 160 23.00 -14.58 -6.99
N ASN A 161 22.32 -15.59 -6.45
CA ASN A 161 22.24 -16.94 -7.00
C ASN A 161 21.04 -17.71 -6.42
N ASP A 162 20.76 -18.89 -6.98
CA ASP A 162 19.60 -19.72 -6.61
C ASP A 162 19.64 -20.17 -5.14
N ALA A 163 20.81 -20.43 -4.58
CA ALA A 163 20.93 -20.83 -3.17
C ALA A 163 20.58 -19.67 -2.23
N GLU A 164 21.01 -18.46 -2.56
CA GLU A 164 20.64 -17.25 -1.82
C GLU A 164 19.15 -16.95 -1.99
N LEU A 165 18.59 -17.07 -3.19
CA LEU A 165 17.17 -16.91 -3.44
C LEU A 165 16.33 -17.88 -2.61
N ALA A 166 16.72 -19.15 -2.56
CA ALA A 166 16.05 -20.15 -1.73
C ALA A 166 16.13 -19.81 -0.24
N LYS A 167 17.30 -19.34 0.23
CA LYS A 167 17.46 -18.84 1.60
C LYS A 167 16.55 -17.67 1.90
N ARG A 168 16.51 -16.65 1.04
CA ARG A 168 15.66 -15.45 1.22
C ARG A 168 14.17 -15.79 1.22
N LYS A 169 13.74 -16.75 0.40
CA LYS A 169 12.38 -17.30 0.46
C LYS A 169 12.08 -17.92 1.83
N GLN A 170 13.02 -18.68 2.38
CA GLN A 170 12.86 -19.24 3.72
C GLN A 170 12.83 -18.17 4.80
N ASP A 171 13.70 -17.15 4.71
CA ASP A 171 13.72 -16.01 5.65
C ASP A 171 12.34 -15.31 5.67
N ILE A 172 11.69 -15.11 4.50
CA ILE A 172 10.32 -14.57 4.40
C ILE A 172 9.33 -15.48 5.13
N LEU A 173 9.39 -16.79 4.92
CA LEU A 173 8.47 -17.72 5.59
C LEU A 173 8.69 -17.75 7.10
N ASP A 174 9.93 -17.62 7.57
CA ASP A 174 10.23 -17.54 9.00
C ASP A 174 9.78 -16.19 9.60
N ALA A 175 9.89 -15.09 8.84
CA ALA A 175 9.33 -13.80 9.21
C ALA A 175 7.78 -13.86 9.36
N TYR A 176 7.09 -14.61 8.48
CA TYR A 176 5.64 -14.82 8.64
C TYR A 176 5.30 -15.67 9.86
N LYS A 177 6.15 -16.61 10.31
CA LYS A 177 5.93 -17.30 11.59
C LYS A 177 5.84 -16.30 12.75
N ALA A 178 6.75 -15.32 12.81
CA ALA A 178 6.70 -14.26 13.81
C ALA A 178 5.41 -13.44 13.74
N LEU A 179 4.97 -13.06 12.52
CA LEU A 179 3.70 -12.33 12.34
C LEU A 179 2.49 -13.14 12.81
N MET A 180 2.46 -14.45 12.52
CA MET A 180 1.39 -15.34 12.97
C MET A 180 1.37 -15.52 14.48
N GLU A 181 2.53 -15.55 15.12
CA GLU A 181 2.62 -15.59 16.59
C GLU A 181 2.09 -14.29 17.22
N LEU A 182 2.43 -13.12 16.68
CA LEU A 182 1.86 -11.85 17.11
C LEU A 182 0.33 -11.84 16.98
N ARG A 183 -0.22 -12.38 15.88
CA ARG A 183 -1.66 -12.50 15.67
C ARG A 183 -2.30 -13.48 16.66
N ASN A 184 -1.72 -14.64 16.85
CA ASN A 184 -2.22 -15.65 17.78
C ASN A 184 -2.18 -15.18 19.24
N ALA A 185 -1.20 -14.35 19.59
CA ALA A 185 -1.10 -13.71 20.89
C ALA A 185 -2.06 -12.51 21.06
N GLY A 186 -2.84 -12.16 20.03
CA GLY A 186 -3.76 -11.02 20.04
C GLY A 186 -3.09 -9.65 20.03
N LYS A 187 -1.80 -9.58 19.75
CA LYS A 187 -1.05 -8.31 19.65
C LYS A 187 -1.39 -7.55 18.38
N VAL A 188 -1.65 -8.27 17.30
CA VAL A 188 -2.13 -7.71 16.02
C VAL A 188 -3.45 -8.36 15.61
N GLU A 189 -4.25 -7.65 14.85
CA GLU A 189 -5.57 -8.09 14.39
C GLU A 189 -5.50 -8.74 13.01
N SER A 190 -4.52 -8.33 12.17
CA SER A 190 -4.52 -8.65 10.75
C SER A 190 -3.09 -8.71 10.22
N VAL A 191 -2.81 -9.74 9.40
CA VAL A 191 -1.50 -9.99 8.77
C VAL A 191 -1.67 -10.04 7.25
N GLY A 192 -0.85 -9.28 6.54
CA GLY A 192 -0.90 -9.20 5.09
C GLY A 192 0.47 -9.17 4.42
N VAL A 193 0.45 -8.79 3.14
CA VAL A 193 1.65 -8.54 2.32
C VAL A 193 1.45 -7.30 1.48
N GLY A 194 2.51 -6.53 1.24
CA GLY A 194 2.55 -5.46 0.25
C GLY A 194 3.75 -5.62 -0.66
N ALA A 195 3.53 -5.68 -1.98
CA ALA A 195 4.58 -5.81 -2.97
C ALA A 195 4.17 -5.26 -4.35
N LYS A 196 5.17 -4.96 -5.17
CA LYS A 196 5.00 -4.62 -6.60
C LYS A 196 4.98 -5.87 -7.47
N ASP A 197 5.89 -6.80 -7.22
CA ASP A 197 5.93 -8.07 -7.94
C ASP A 197 4.84 -9.01 -7.41
N VAL A 198 3.80 -9.15 -8.20
CA VAL A 198 2.64 -9.98 -7.86
C VAL A 198 3.00 -11.46 -7.70
N SER A 199 4.09 -11.94 -8.31
CA SER A 199 4.55 -13.33 -8.17
C SER A 199 5.00 -13.64 -6.74
N VAL A 200 5.49 -12.64 -6.02
CA VAL A 200 5.88 -12.76 -4.61
C VAL A 200 4.65 -12.80 -3.70
N ILE A 201 3.61 -12.03 -4.02
CA ILE A 201 2.31 -12.13 -3.33
C ILE A 201 1.73 -13.53 -3.53
N ASP A 202 1.78 -14.06 -4.77
CA ASP A 202 1.31 -15.40 -5.10
C ASP A 202 2.05 -16.46 -4.31
N PHE A 203 3.39 -16.44 -4.33
CA PHE A 203 4.24 -17.32 -3.53
C PHE A 203 3.89 -17.29 -2.04
N ILE A 204 3.75 -16.11 -1.45
CA ILE A 204 3.43 -15.99 -0.02
C ILE A 204 2.03 -16.54 0.26
N SER A 205 1.05 -16.26 -0.59
CA SER A 205 -0.34 -16.73 -0.43
C SER A 205 -0.50 -18.25 -0.52
N ASP A 206 0.44 -18.94 -1.14
CA ASP A 206 0.48 -20.41 -1.19
C ASP A 206 1.01 -21.06 0.11
N HIS A 207 1.75 -20.29 0.92
CA HIS A 207 2.42 -20.79 2.11
C HIS A 207 1.85 -20.22 3.43
N VAL A 208 1.16 -19.10 3.36
CA VAL A 208 0.72 -18.33 4.53
C VAL A 208 -0.75 -17.94 4.38
N THR A 209 -1.54 -18.10 5.44
CA THR A 209 -2.91 -17.59 5.49
C THR A 209 -2.89 -16.08 5.75
N LEU A 210 -3.06 -15.31 4.70
CA LEU A 210 -3.12 -13.85 4.75
C LEU A 210 -4.54 -13.35 5.03
N ASP A 211 -4.66 -12.21 5.70
CA ASP A 211 -5.92 -11.49 5.86
C ASP A 211 -6.12 -10.46 4.74
N TRP A 212 -5.02 -9.88 4.22
CA TRP A 212 -5.04 -8.91 3.14
C TRP A 212 -3.77 -8.95 2.28
N ALA A 213 -3.86 -8.42 1.06
CA ALA A 213 -2.73 -8.22 0.16
C ALA A 213 -2.82 -6.84 -0.51
N MET A 214 -1.71 -6.09 -0.53
CA MET A 214 -1.60 -4.79 -1.18
C MET A 214 -0.79 -4.90 -2.46
N PHE A 215 -1.42 -4.53 -3.57
CA PHE A 215 -0.82 -4.46 -4.89
C PHE A 215 -0.34 -3.04 -5.16
N ALA A 216 0.92 -2.85 -5.53
CA ALA A 216 1.46 -1.53 -5.84
C ALA A 216 1.77 -1.41 -7.33
N CYS A 217 1.26 -0.39 -8.02
CA CYS A 217 1.44 -0.09 -9.45
C CYS A 217 0.95 -1.16 -10.44
N SER A 218 0.43 -2.31 -10.01
CA SER A 218 0.15 -3.47 -10.85
C SER A 218 -1.33 -3.62 -11.27
N VAL A 219 -2.23 -2.79 -10.70
CA VAL A 219 -3.64 -2.71 -11.10
C VAL A 219 -4.02 -1.25 -11.36
N THR A 220 -3.73 -0.77 -12.56
CA THR A 220 -4.02 0.61 -12.98
C THR A 220 -4.62 0.59 -14.41
N PRO A 221 -5.25 1.67 -14.89
CA PRO A 221 -5.72 1.71 -16.27
C PRO A 221 -4.64 1.42 -17.31
N LEU A 222 -3.36 1.71 -17.00
CA LEU A 222 -2.23 1.44 -17.89
C LEU A 222 -1.65 0.03 -17.71
N ILE A 223 -1.66 -0.50 -16.47
CA ILE A 223 -1.06 -1.80 -16.12
C ILE A 223 -2.12 -2.67 -15.43
N HIS A 224 -2.52 -3.76 -16.08
CA HIS A 224 -3.51 -4.71 -15.55
C HIS A 224 -3.38 -6.06 -16.27
N GLU A 225 -2.25 -6.73 -16.05
CA GLU A 225 -1.93 -8.00 -16.69
C GLU A 225 -2.89 -9.14 -16.27
N ASP A 226 -3.18 -10.06 -17.18
CA ASP A 226 -4.07 -11.23 -16.93
C ASP A 226 -3.59 -12.09 -15.76
N SER A 227 -2.29 -12.22 -15.57
CA SER A 227 -1.66 -12.91 -14.43
C SER A 227 -2.07 -12.26 -13.10
N THR A 228 -2.01 -10.92 -13.04
CA THR A 228 -2.43 -10.13 -11.87
C THR A 228 -3.92 -10.30 -11.60
N LEU A 229 -4.76 -10.20 -12.63
CA LEU A 229 -6.21 -10.37 -12.50
C LEU A 229 -6.60 -11.81 -12.07
N THR A 230 -5.83 -12.80 -12.50
CA THR A 230 -5.98 -14.18 -12.05
C THR A 230 -5.65 -14.33 -10.56
N LEU A 231 -4.58 -13.68 -10.11
CA LEU A 231 -4.18 -13.69 -8.70
C LEU A 231 -5.23 -13.00 -7.81
N LEU A 232 -5.84 -11.88 -8.24
CA LEU A 232 -6.94 -11.24 -7.50
C LEU A 232 -8.05 -12.26 -7.20
N LYS A 233 -8.50 -13.01 -8.22
CA LYS A 233 -9.53 -14.04 -8.07
C LYS A 233 -9.11 -15.20 -7.15
N LYS A 234 -7.82 -15.58 -7.18
CA LYS A 234 -7.26 -16.59 -6.27
C LYS A 234 -7.33 -16.11 -4.82
N LEU A 235 -6.86 -14.90 -4.56
CA LEU A 235 -6.84 -14.30 -3.21
C LEU A 235 -8.25 -14.13 -2.64
N ALA A 236 -9.19 -13.66 -3.45
CA ALA A 236 -10.59 -13.54 -3.01
C ALA A 236 -11.20 -14.90 -2.63
N LYS A 237 -10.89 -15.99 -3.36
CA LYS A 237 -11.31 -17.36 -3.00
C LYS A 237 -10.69 -17.84 -1.69
N GLN A 238 -9.49 -17.36 -1.33
CA GLN A 238 -8.85 -17.62 -0.06
C GLN A 238 -9.40 -16.75 1.08
N GLY A 239 -10.28 -15.77 0.77
CA GLY A 239 -10.84 -14.83 1.74
C GLY A 239 -9.90 -13.67 2.06
N VAL A 240 -8.87 -13.45 1.27
CA VAL A 240 -7.90 -12.34 1.40
C VAL A 240 -8.53 -11.06 0.84
N GLU A 241 -8.50 -9.97 1.61
CA GLU A 241 -8.93 -8.64 1.15
C GLU A 241 -7.82 -8.00 0.31
N VAL A 242 -8.18 -7.44 -0.85
CA VAL A 242 -7.19 -6.80 -1.71
C VAL A 242 -7.25 -5.28 -1.56
N ILE A 243 -6.08 -4.69 -1.36
CA ILE A 243 -5.83 -3.25 -1.35
C ILE A 243 -5.07 -2.91 -2.62
N ASN A 244 -5.57 -1.94 -3.40
CA ASN A 244 -4.81 -1.40 -4.52
C ASN A 244 -4.08 -0.11 -4.08
N SER A 245 -2.81 0.01 -4.40
CA SER A 245 -1.98 1.16 -4.06
C SER A 245 -1.19 1.65 -5.26
N ALA A 246 -0.61 2.86 -5.15
CA ALA A 246 0.12 3.51 -6.24
C ALA A 246 -0.68 3.53 -7.57
N VAL A 247 -2.00 3.70 -7.46
CA VAL A 247 -2.98 3.65 -8.57
C VAL A 247 -2.73 4.68 -9.67
N PHE A 248 -1.86 5.66 -9.41
CA PHE A 248 -1.44 6.71 -10.35
C PHE A 248 -0.11 6.40 -11.05
N ASN A 249 0.47 5.18 -10.91
CA ASN A 249 1.80 4.82 -11.38
C ASN A 249 2.87 5.87 -11.00
N ALA A 250 3.05 6.10 -9.69
CA ALA A 250 3.93 7.13 -9.14
C ALA A 250 3.58 8.57 -9.60
N GLY A 251 2.31 8.81 -9.95
CA GLY A 251 1.81 10.11 -10.41
C GLY A 251 1.79 10.29 -11.93
N PHE A 252 2.32 9.35 -12.70
CA PHE A 252 2.37 9.44 -14.16
C PHE A 252 0.99 9.65 -14.79
N LEU A 253 -0.01 8.89 -14.36
CA LEU A 253 -1.36 8.95 -14.92
C LEU A 253 -2.11 10.26 -14.60
N ILE A 254 -1.60 11.05 -13.67
CA ILE A 254 -2.19 12.35 -13.25
C ILE A 254 -1.27 13.54 -13.55
N GLY A 255 -0.31 13.38 -14.48
CA GLY A 255 0.48 14.47 -15.05
C GLY A 255 1.93 14.58 -14.59
N SER A 256 2.40 13.75 -13.64
CA SER A 256 3.83 13.65 -13.31
C SER A 256 4.61 12.98 -14.44
N ASN A 257 5.93 13.18 -14.47
CA ASN A 257 6.84 12.39 -15.30
C ASN A 257 7.46 11.21 -14.55
N ASN A 258 7.04 10.96 -13.30
CA ASN A 258 7.49 9.80 -12.55
C ASN A 258 6.60 8.60 -12.88
N PHE A 259 7.21 7.55 -13.40
CA PHE A 259 6.62 6.26 -13.68
C PHE A 259 7.41 5.18 -12.96
N ASP A 260 6.74 4.34 -12.20
CA ASP A 260 7.38 3.30 -11.41
C ASP A 260 8.54 3.84 -10.52
N TYR A 261 8.28 4.99 -9.89
CA TYR A 261 9.20 5.74 -9.02
C TYR A 261 10.50 6.24 -9.70
N LYS A 262 10.53 6.27 -11.04
CA LYS A 262 11.63 6.81 -11.85
C LYS A 262 11.13 7.92 -12.74
N GLU A 263 11.95 8.94 -12.94
CA GLU A 263 11.63 9.97 -13.92
C GLU A 263 11.81 9.41 -15.34
N ILE A 264 10.79 9.59 -16.19
CA ILE A 264 10.78 9.18 -17.58
C ILE A 264 10.49 10.36 -18.51
N SER A 265 10.85 10.22 -19.79
CA SER A 265 10.60 11.22 -20.82
C SER A 265 9.92 10.61 -22.05
N ARG A 266 9.39 11.48 -22.92
CA ARG A 266 8.81 11.05 -24.20
C ARG A 266 9.81 10.33 -25.11
N ASP A 267 11.09 10.67 -25.00
CA ASP A 267 12.14 10.02 -25.78
C ASP A 267 12.46 8.61 -25.27
N THR A 268 12.43 8.42 -23.94
CA THR A 268 12.75 7.13 -23.33
C THR A 268 11.56 6.19 -23.24
N HIS A 269 10.31 6.73 -23.10
CA HIS A 269 9.07 5.97 -22.91
C HIS A 269 7.95 6.51 -23.83
N PRO A 270 8.13 6.51 -25.15
CA PRO A 270 7.18 7.11 -26.09
C PRO A 270 5.80 6.41 -26.07
N LYS A 271 5.74 5.11 -25.76
CA LYS A 271 4.48 4.35 -25.72
C LYS A 271 3.60 4.75 -24.54
N GLU A 272 4.20 4.88 -23.37
CA GLU A 272 3.52 5.28 -22.12
C GLU A 272 2.95 6.69 -22.24
N PHE A 273 3.75 7.61 -22.82
CA PHE A 273 3.28 8.98 -23.07
C PHE A 273 2.18 9.03 -24.14
N ALA A 274 2.28 8.27 -25.23
CA ALA A 274 1.23 8.19 -26.25
C ALA A 274 -0.08 7.61 -25.68
N TRP A 275 0.02 6.60 -24.80
CA TRP A 275 -1.14 6.07 -24.10
C TRP A 275 -1.76 7.13 -23.17
N ARG A 276 -0.93 7.84 -22.39
CA ARG A 276 -1.41 8.91 -21.49
C ARG A 276 -2.08 10.05 -22.24
N ASP A 277 -1.55 10.46 -23.41
CA ASP A 277 -2.14 11.52 -24.22
C ASP A 277 -3.56 11.12 -24.70
N LYS A 278 -3.76 9.87 -25.17
CA LYS A 278 -5.09 9.36 -25.53
C LYS A 278 -6.01 9.28 -24.32
N PHE A 279 -5.50 8.79 -23.19
CA PHE A 279 -6.25 8.70 -21.94
C PHE A 279 -6.75 10.08 -21.48
N ASN A 280 -5.88 11.09 -21.48
CA ASN A 280 -6.26 12.45 -21.11
C ASN A 280 -7.29 13.05 -22.09
N ALA A 281 -7.12 12.86 -23.39
CA ALA A 281 -8.06 13.32 -24.39
C ALA A 281 -9.47 12.72 -24.16
N LEU A 282 -9.52 11.42 -23.83
CA LEU A 282 -10.78 10.76 -23.51
C LEU A 282 -11.38 11.27 -22.17
N CYS A 283 -10.56 11.51 -21.17
CA CYS A 283 -11.00 12.13 -19.91
C CYS A 283 -11.62 13.51 -20.14
N ASP A 284 -11.02 14.33 -21.02
CA ASP A 284 -11.55 15.65 -21.37
C ASP A 284 -12.88 15.55 -22.13
N GLU A 285 -12.98 14.62 -23.09
CA GLU A 285 -14.21 14.35 -23.86
C GLU A 285 -15.39 14.01 -22.96
N PHE A 286 -15.16 13.14 -21.96
CA PHE A 286 -16.20 12.72 -21.03
C PHE A 286 -16.34 13.62 -19.79
N SER A 287 -15.54 14.67 -19.69
CA SER A 287 -15.50 15.59 -18.51
C SER A 287 -15.25 14.87 -17.19
N VAL A 288 -14.41 13.82 -17.19
CA VAL A 288 -13.94 13.10 -16.00
C VAL A 288 -12.46 13.41 -15.73
N LYS A 289 -12.04 13.34 -14.47
CA LYS A 289 -10.64 13.60 -14.14
C LYS A 289 -9.81 12.31 -14.15
N PRO A 290 -8.56 12.33 -14.65
CA PRO A 290 -7.67 11.18 -14.60
C PRO A 290 -7.57 10.51 -13.23
N ALA A 291 -7.51 11.29 -12.14
CA ALA A 291 -7.46 10.76 -10.78
C ALA A 291 -8.73 10.00 -10.38
N GLU A 292 -9.90 10.47 -10.82
CA GLU A 292 -11.19 9.80 -10.59
C GLU A 292 -11.21 8.45 -11.31
N VAL A 293 -10.79 8.44 -12.58
CA VAL A 293 -10.72 7.21 -13.39
C VAL A 293 -9.74 6.19 -12.78
N CYS A 294 -8.53 6.63 -12.38
CA CYS A 294 -7.53 5.72 -11.79
C CYS A 294 -8.02 5.05 -10.49
N VAL A 295 -8.70 5.80 -9.63
CA VAL A 295 -9.24 5.25 -8.38
C VAL A 295 -10.43 4.32 -8.68
N GLN A 296 -11.37 4.74 -9.54
CA GLN A 296 -12.54 3.94 -9.87
C GLN A 296 -12.21 2.70 -10.71
N PHE A 297 -11.10 2.70 -11.46
CA PHE A 297 -10.59 1.50 -12.11
C PHE A 297 -10.35 0.35 -11.13
N SER A 298 -9.87 0.66 -9.91
CA SER A 298 -9.69 -0.36 -8.86
C SER A 298 -11.00 -1.09 -8.54
N PHE A 299 -12.09 -0.36 -8.49
CA PHE A 299 -13.41 -0.87 -8.11
C PHE A 299 -14.21 -1.48 -9.27
N LEU A 300 -13.62 -1.60 -10.46
CA LEU A 300 -14.14 -2.49 -11.52
C LEU A 300 -13.94 -3.98 -11.18
N PHE A 301 -13.11 -4.27 -10.19
CA PHE A 301 -12.80 -5.63 -9.72
C PHE A 301 -13.41 -5.80 -8.32
N ASP A 302 -14.40 -6.68 -8.20
CA ASP A 302 -15.09 -6.98 -6.93
C ASP A 302 -14.13 -7.47 -5.83
N GLU A 303 -12.97 -7.99 -6.23
CA GLU A 303 -11.92 -8.48 -5.34
C GLU A 303 -11.18 -7.34 -4.61
N ILE A 304 -11.16 -6.13 -5.16
CA ILE A 304 -10.47 -4.97 -4.57
C ILE A 304 -11.45 -4.21 -3.68
N VAL A 305 -11.21 -4.29 -2.38
CA VAL A 305 -12.09 -3.68 -1.37
C VAL A 305 -11.63 -2.29 -0.95
N SER A 306 -10.37 -1.95 -1.20
CA SER A 306 -9.74 -0.72 -0.68
C SER A 306 -8.70 -0.16 -1.63
N VAL A 307 -8.51 1.16 -1.59
CA VAL A 307 -7.37 1.83 -2.22
C VAL A 307 -6.53 2.56 -1.17
N ALA A 308 -5.20 2.50 -1.30
CA ALA A 308 -4.29 3.25 -0.44
C ALA A 308 -3.76 4.47 -1.20
N LEU A 309 -4.06 5.67 -0.68
CA LEU A 309 -3.66 6.94 -1.30
C LEU A 309 -2.79 7.75 -0.33
N ASN A 310 -1.69 8.31 -0.85
CA ASN A 310 -0.81 9.22 -0.12
C ASN A 310 -0.85 10.62 -0.74
N SER A 311 -0.59 11.64 0.07
CA SER A 311 -0.47 13.01 -0.38
C SER A 311 0.41 13.84 0.55
N SER A 312 1.16 14.78 -0.01
CA SER A 312 1.89 15.83 0.72
C SER A 312 1.06 17.12 0.89
N SER A 313 -0.21 17.13 0.47
CA SER A 313 -1.09 18.29 0.56
C SER A 313 -2.36 17.97 1.34
N PRO A 314 -2.67 18.68 2.45
CA PRO A 314 -3.89 18.48 3.23
C PRO A 314 -5.18 18.64 2.40
N LYS A 315 -5.19 19.58 1.46
CA LYS A 315 -6.33 19.77 0.54
C LYS A 315 -6.55 18.55 -0.34
N ARG A 316 -5.48 17.90 -0.80
CA ARG A 316 -5.56 16.67 -1.62
C ARG A 316 -6.04 15.49 -0.79
N VAL A 317 -5.67 15.38 0.49
CA VAL A 317 -6.21 14.32 1.37
C VAL A 317 -7.73 14.39 1.40
N LYS A 318 -8.30 15.58 1.64
CA LYS A 318 -9.77 15.77 1.63
C LYS A 318 -10.40 15.46 0.28
N SER A 319 -9.77 15.83 -0.83
CA SER A 319 -10.30 15.53 -2.17
C SER A 319 -10.18 14.04 -2.53
N ASN A 320 -9.12 13.37 -2.09
CA ASN A 320 -8.91 11.95 -2.36
C ASN A 320 -10.01 11.06 -1.77
N VAL A 321 -10.56 11.43 -0.60
CA VAL A 321 -11.70 10.72 -0.01
C VAL A 321 -12.94 10.75 -0.91
N ASN A 322 -13.10 11.77 -1.74
CA ASN A 322 -14.22 11.84 -2.67
C ASN A 322 -14.01 10.92 -3.89
N LEU A 323 -12.76 10.64 -4.28
CA LEU A 323 -12.44 9.81 -5.46
C LEU A 323 -13.03 8.40 -5.36
N VAL A 324 -13.11 7.81 -4.16
CA VAL A 324 -13.66 6.46 -3.96
C VAL A 324 -15.19 6.39 -4.09
N ASN A 325 -15.86 7.55 -4.16
CA ASN A 325 -17.30 7.65 -4.31
C ASN A 325 -17.72 8.33 -5.63
N THR A 326 -16.76 8.63 -6.51
CA THR A 326 -17.04 9.22 -7.83
C THR A 326 -17.59 8.14 -8.76
N GLU A 327 -18.58 8.46 -9.55
CA GLU A 327 -19.08 7.58 -10.60
C GLU A 327 -18.45 7.94 -11.94
N ILE A 328 -17.93 6.96 -12.65
CA ILE A 328 -17.42 7.09 -14.01
C ILE A 328 -18.45 6.48 -14.95
N PRO A 329 -18.91 7.20 -16.00
CA PRO A 329 -19.93 6.69 -16.91
C PRO A 329 -19.50 5.38 -17.60
N ASP A 330 -20.40 4.43 -17.74
CA ASP A 330 -20.13 3.16 -18.45
C ASP A 330 -19.65 3.40 -19.88
N ALA A 331 -20.16 4.44 -20.53
CA ALA A 331 -19.74 4.86 -21.86
C ALA A 331 -18.25 5.24 -21.93
N PHE A 332 -17.67 5.79 -20.84
CA PHE A 332 -16.25 6.06 -20.75
C PHE A 332 -15.43 4.76 -20.76
N TRP A 333 -15.83 3.79 -19.95
CA TRP A 333 -15.14 2.49 -19.91
C TRP A 333 -15.26 1.73 -21.24
N GLN A 334 -16.39 1.86 -21.92
CA GLN A 334 -16.56 1.32 -23.26
C GLN A 334 -15.61 1.98 -24.25
N ALA A 335 -15.53 3.32 -24.27
CA ALA A 335 -14.62 4.07 -25.13
C ALA A 335 -13.14 3.76 -24.87
N MET A 336 -12.75 3.57 -23.58
CA MET A 336 -11.40 3.11 -23.21
C MET A 336 -11.06 1.76 -23.88
N ARG A 337 -11.99 0.81 -23.91
CA ARG A 337 -11.81 -0.51 -24.57
C ARG A 337 -11.76 -0.37 -26.10
N GLU A 338 -12.69 0.38 -26.70
CA GLU A 338 -12.74 0.60 -28.14
C GLU A 338 -11.49 1.27 -28.71
N GLN A 339 -10.86 2.17 -27.91
CA GLN A 339 -9.60 2.82 -28.26
C GLN A 339 -8.35 1.98 -27.92
N GLY A 340 -8.51 0.77 -27.40
CA GLY A 340 -7.41 -0.12 -27.00
C GLY A 340 -6.61 0.38 -25.82
N LEU A 341 -7.22 1.20 -24.94
CA LEU A 341 -6.63 1.68 -23.68
C LEU A 341 -6.85 0.72 -22.51
N LEU A 342 -7.84 -0.18 -22.62
CA LEU A 342 -8.09 -1.27 -21.67
C LEU A 342 -8.13 -2.59 -22.41
N SER A 343 -7.54 -3.64 -21.82
CA SER A 343 -7.57 -5.03 -22.32
C SER A 343 -8.62 -5.90 -21.62
N ILE A 344 -9.22 -5.43 -20.52
CA ILE A 344 -10.22 -6.18 -19.77
C ILE A 344 -11.58 -6.18 -20.47
N ALA A 345 -12.22 -7.35 -20.47
CA ALA A 345 -13.62 -7.48 -20.90
C ALA A 345 -14.57 -6.76 -19.90
N PRO A 346 -15.78 -6.37 -20.37
CA PRO A 346 -16.78 -5.73 -19.51
C PRO A 346 -17.27 -6.66 -18.42
#